data_479b1252312e34041becee6269a6aba4
#
_entry.id   479b1252312e34041becee6269a6aba4
#
_cell.length_a   1.000
_cell.length_b   1.000
_cell.length_c   1.000
_cell.angle_alpha   90.00
_cell.angle_beta   90.00
_cell.angle_gamma   90.00
#
_symmetry.space_group_name_H-M   'P 1'
#
loop_
_entity.id
_entity.type
_entity.pdbx_description
1 polymer ?
#
loop_
_entity_poly.entity_id
_entity_poly.type
_entity_poly.pdbx_seq_one_letter_code
_entity_poly.pdbx_strand_id
1 'polypeptide(L)'
;MGISLGVILLLGFLLVSGAVRVLREYERAVVFRLGRFAGVRGPGLFLLIPMVDRMVKVTLRVITMDVPPQDVITKDNVTIKVNAVLYFRVVSPEGAIISVEDYYYATSQIAQTTLRSIIGEHELDQILSDREMINRTLQKIIDERTDPWGSR
;
A
#
# COMPACT_ATOMS: atom_id res chain seq x y z
N MET A 1 47.57 18.76 -15.71
CA MET A 1 46.81 17.64 -16.30
C MET A 1 46.36 16.62 -15.26
N GLY A 2 47.18 16.22 -14.31
CA GLY A 2 46.80 15.21 -13.31
C GLY A 2 45.68 15.60 -12.36
N ILE A 3 45.55 16.88 -11.98
CA ILE A 3 44.55 17.38 -11.07
C ILE A 3 43.15 17.36 -11.71
N SER A 4 43.06 17.73 -12.98
CA SER A 4 41.77 17.75 -13.68
C SER A 4 41.21 16.34 -13.91
N LEU A 5 42.09 15.37 -14.21
CA LEU A 5 41.67 13.98 -14.35
C LEU A 5 41.17 13.40 -13.01
N GLY A 6 41.89 13.70 -11.91
CA GLY A 6 41.48 13.29 -10.57
C GLY A 6 40.12 13.86 -10.15
N VAL A 7 39.87 15.12 -10.47
CA VAL A 7 38.57 15.77 -10.18
C VAL A 7 37.47 15.14 -11.00
N ILE A 8 37.70 14.83 -12.27
CA ILE A 8 36.69 14.17 -13.13
C ILE A 8 36.35 12.77 -12.60
N LEU A 9 37.36 12.01 -12.19
CA LEU A 9 37.17 10.67 -11.61
C LEU A 9 36.41 10.73 -10.28
N LEU A 10 36.76 11.72 -9.44
CA LEU A 10 36.05 11.92 -8.16
C LEU A 10 34.59 12.28 -8.38
N LEU A 11 34.29 13.19 -9.29
CA LEU A 11 32.91 13.57 -9.64
C LEU A 11 32.15 12.39 -10.22
N GLY A 12 32.76 11.61 -11.11
CA GLY A 12 32.14 10.39 -11.64
C GLY A 12 31.84 9.36 -10.56
N PHE A 13 32.73 9.16 -9.63
CA PHE A 13 32.55 8.26 -8.50
C PHE A 13 31.41 8.73 -7.59
N LEU A 14 31.32 10.02 -7.29
CA LEU A 14 30.25 10.59 -6.49
C LEU A 14 28.88 10.45 -7.18
N LEU A 15 28.81 10.66 -8.49
CA LEU A 15 27.58 10.49 -9.26
C LEU A 15 27.13 9.03 -9.26
N VAL A 16 28.02 8.09 -9.50
CA VAL A 16 27.73 6.65 -9.50
C VAL A 16 27.29 6.21 -8.11
N SER A 17 27.97 6.65 -7.07
CA SER A 17 27.64 6.36 -5.68
C SER A 17 26.22 6.85 -5.32
N GLY A 18 25.85 8.05 -5.78
CA GLY A 18 24.50 8.59 -5.57
C GLY A 18 23.43 7.94 -6.41
N ALA A 19 23.80 7.27 -7.51
CA ALA A 19 22.87 6.61 -8.42
C ALA A 19 22.52 5.17 -8.01
N VAL A 20 23.35 4.53 -7.19
CA VAL A 20 23.15 3.13 -6.78
C VAL A 20 22.14 3.05 -5.62
N ARG A 21 21.17 2.19 -5.78
CA ARG A 21 20.14 1.90 -4.75
C ARG A 21 20.02 0.39 -4.56
N VAL A 22 19.71 -0.02 -3.33
CA VAL A 22 19.55 -1.42 -2.95
C VAL A 22 18.14 -1.61 -2.40
N LEU A 23 17.44 -2.63 -2.90
CA LEU A 23 16.12 -3.03 -2.42
C LEU A 23 16.16 -4.45 -1.85
N ARG A 24 15.36 -4.69 -0.83
CA ARG A 24 15.13 -6.02 -0.27
C ARG A 24 14.16 -6.80 -1.14
N GLU A 25 14.12 -8.15 -0.98
CA GLU A 25 13.25 -9.02 -1.78
C GLU A 25 11.76 -8.63 -1.71
N TYR A 26 11.30 -8.17 -0.55
CA TYR A 26 9.91 -7.75 -0.35
C TYR A 26 9.66 -6.28 -0.70
N GLU A 27 10.67 -5.58 -1.20
CA GLU A 27 10.54 -4.17 -1.57
C GLU A 27 10.53 -4.03 -3.09
N ARG A 28 9.76 -3.04 -3.57
CA ARG A 28 9.77 -2.60 -4.96
C ARG A 28 9.87 -1.10 -4.98
N ALA A 29 10.55 -0.59 -5.99
CA ALA A 29 10.68 0.86 -6.19
C ALA A 29 9.86 1.28 -7.39
N VAL A 30 8.98 2.24 -7.19
CA VAL A 30 8.31 2.94 -8.28
C VAL A 30 9.17 4.14 -8.65
N VAL A 31 9.69 4.16 -9.88
CA VAL A 31 10.64 5.15 -10.35
C VAL A 31 9.93 6.17 -11.23
N PHE A 32 10.14 7.46 -10.92
CA PHE A 32 9.63 8.58 -11.71
C PHE A 32 10.83 9.35 -12.28
N ARG A 33 10.81 9.57 -13.58
CA ARG A 33 11.82 10.34 -14.27
C ARG A 33 11.21 11.62 -14.81
N LEU A 34 11.71 12.77 -14.34
CA LEU A 34 11.18 14.10 -14.69
C LEU A 34 9.67 14.22 -14.41
N GLY A 35 9.20 13.60 -13.31
CA GLY A 35 7.79 13.62 -12.92
C GLY A 35 6.91 12.63 -13.62
N ARG A 36 7.46 11.80 -14.53
CA ARG A 36 6.71 10.77 -15.25
C ARG A 36 7.06 9.38 -14.74
N PHE A 37 6.08 8.48 -14.75
CA PHE A 37 6.31 7.09 -14.40
C PHE A 37 7.31 6.45 -15.38
N ALA A 38 8.42 5.94 -14.84
CA ALA A 38 9.48 5.31 -15.64
C ALA A 38 9.49 3.79 -15.52
N GLY A 39 8.90 3.22 -14.46
CA GLY A 39 8.84 1.77 -14.27
C GLY A 39 8.90 1.36 -12.81
N VAL A 40 8.77 0.05 -12.58
CA VAL A 40 8.91 -0.57 -11.27
C VAL A 40 10.21 -1.38 -11.25
N ARG A 41 11.05 -1.15 -10.25
CA ARG A 41 12.30 -1.87 -10.06
C ARG A 41 12.14 -2.98 -9.02
N GLY A 42 12.67 -4.15 -9.35
CA GLY A 42 12.68 -5.32 -8.50
C GLY A 42 13.74 -5.27 -7.39
N PRO A 43 13.89 -6.38 -6.64
CA PRO A 43 14.90 -6.45 -5.58
C PRO A 43 16.31 -6.40 -6.12
N GLY A 44 17.26 -6.01 -5.27
CA GLY A 44 18.68 -5.96 -5.58
C GLY A 44 19.17 -4.56 -5.88
N LEU A 45 20.26 -4.48 -6.61
CA LEU A 45 20.91 -3.22 -7.00
C LEU A 45 20.28 -2.70 -8.28
N PHE A 46 20.06 -1.39 -8.33
CA PHE A 46 19.67 -0.70 -9.56
C PHE A 46 20.22 0.73 -9.54
N LEU A 47 20.28 1.32 -10.73
CA LEU A 47 20.83 2.65 -10.91
C LEU A 47 19.72 3.68 -11.12
N LEU A 48 19.84 4.82 -10.43
CA LEU A 48 19.02 5.99 -10.64
C LEU A 48 19.88 7.12 -11.17
N ILE A 49 19.31 7.96 -12.05
CA ILE A 49 19.99 9.17 -12.49
C ILE A 49 19.77 10.25 -11.42
N PRO A 50 20.79 10.72 -10.70
CA PRO A 50 20.64 11.78 -9.71
C PRO A 50 20.03 13.03 -10.34
N MET A 51 19.20 13.77 -9.58
CA MET A 51 18.51 14.99 -9.99
C MET A 51 17.33 14.79 -10.96
N VAL A 52 17.29 13.69 -11.71
CA VAL A 52 16.26 13.40 -12.73
C VAL A 52 15.28 12.34 -12.24
N ASP A 53 15.80 11.28 -11.63
CA ASP A 53 14.99 10.14 -11.16
C ASP A 53 14.59 10.32 -9.70
N ARG A 54 13.32 9.97 -9.42
CA ARG A 54 12.77 9.94 -8.08
C ARG A 54 12.23 8.53 -7.80
N MET A 55 12.44 8.04 -6.58
CA MET A 55 12.04 6.70 -6.19
C MET A 55 11.09 6.74 -5.01
N VAL A 56 10.02 5.93 -5.08
CA VAL A 56 9.12 5.65 -3.96
C VAL A 56 9.19 4.16 -3.66
N LYS A 57 9.57 3.80 -2.44
CA LYS A 57 9.63 2.39 -2.01
C LYS A 57 8.25 1.91 -1.59
N VAL A 58 7.87 0.72 -2.05
CA VAL A 58 6.63 0.04 -1.68
C VAL A 58 6.98 -1.34 -1.16
N THR A 59 6.47 -1.70 0.01
CA THR A 59 6.65 -3.04 0.55
C THR A 59 5.61 -3.99 -0.02
N LEU A 60 6.04 -5.22 -0.35
CA LEU A 60 5.16 -6.31 -0.76
C LEU A 60 4.79 -7.26 0.39
N ARG A 61 5.25 -6.96 1.59
CA ARG A 61 4.92 -7.76 2.78
C ARG A 61 3.47 -7.58 3.17
N VAL A 62 2.90 -8.61 3.80
CA VAL A 62 1.57 -8.50 4.40
C VAL A 62 1.62 -7.49 5.54
N ILE A 63 0.74 -6.51 5.48
CA ILE A 63 0.63 -5.45 6.49
C ILE A 63 -0.63 -5.68 7.31
N THR A 64 -0.53 -5.50 8.62
CA THR A 64 -1.67 -5.53 9.53
C THR A 64 -2.17 -4.11 9.75
N MET A 65 -3.48 -3.93 9.61
CA MET A 65 -4.15 -2.65 9.84
C MET A 65 -5.26 -2.85 10.86
N ASP A 66 -5.25 -2.05 11.93
CA ASP A 66 -6.34 -2.02 12.89
C ASP A 66 -7.42 -1.05 12.40
N VAL A 67 -8.63 -1.57 12.22
CA VAL A 67 -9.79 -0.73 11.91
C VAL A 67 -10.31 -0.18 13.23
N PRO A 68 -10.39 1.16 13.41
CA PRO A 68 -10.88 1.74 14.65
C PRO A 68 -12.29 1.29 15.01
N PRO A 69 -12.63 1.18 16.30
CA PRO A 69 -13.98 0.80 16.71
C PRO A 69 -15.04 1.73 16.12
N GLN A 70 -16.10 1.14 15.57
CA GLN A 70 -17.24 1.86 14.99
C GLN A 70 -18.49 1.57 15.77
N ASP A 71 -19.29 2.60 16.05
CA ASP A 71 -20.61 2.44 16.63
C ASP A 71 -21.59 2.17 15.50
N VAL A 72 -22.26 1.01 15.54
CA VAL A 72 -23.16 0.56 14.48
C VAL A 72 -24.48 0.12 15.10
N ILE A 73 -25.59 0.44 14.43
CA ILE A 73 -26.91 -0.04 14.77
C ILE A 73 -27.21 -1.25 13.89
N THR A 74 -27.47 -2.40 14.50
CA THR A 74 -27.83 -3.63 13.78
C THR A 74 -29.22 -3.54 13.17
N LYS A 75 -29.57 -4.52 12.32
CA LYS A 75 -30.86 -4.58 11.68
C LYS A 75 -32.03 -4.67 12.70
N ASP A 76 -31.82 -5.33 13.83
CA ASP A 76 -32.77 -5.44 14.94
C ASP A 76 -32.67 -4.27 15.94
N ASN A 77 -32.04 -3.16 15.52
CA ASN A 77 -32.00 -1.90 16.25
C ASN A 77 -31.21 -1.95 17.57
N VAL A 78 -30.16 -2.78 17.61
CA VAL A 78 -29.24 -2.85 18.74
C VAL A 78 -27.97 -2.07 18.42
N THR A 79 -27.60 -1.15 19.30
CA THR A 79 -26.35 -0.40 19.16
C THR A 79 -25.17 -1.24 19.64
N ILE A 80 -24.18 -1.47 18.80
CA ILE A 80 -22.98 -2.23 19.13
C ILE A 80 -21.73 -1.47 18.68
N LYS A 81 -20.61 -1.80 19.30
CA LYS A 81 -19.29 -1.30 18.90
C LYS A 81 -18.52 -2.43 18.23
N VAL A 82 -18.03 -2.19 17.02
CA VAL A 82 -17.35 -3.19 16.20
C VAL A 82 -15.99 -2.69 15.81
N ASN A 83 -14.96 -3.53 15.96
CA ASN A 83 -13.63 -3.28 15.44
C ASN A 83 -13.17 -4.50 14.65
N ALA A 84 -12.12 -4.32 13.84
CA ALA A 84 -11.59 -5.38 13.01
C ALA A 84 -10.09 -5.22 12.82
N VAL A 85 -9.44 -6.31 12.42
CA VAL A 85 -8.04 -6.31 11.98
C VAL A 85 -8.02 -6.75 10.53
N LEU A 86 -7.35 -5.98 9.69
CA LEU A 86 -7.25 -6.23 8.26
C LEU A 86 -5.81 -6.58 7.91
N TYR A 87 -5.63 -7.69 7.17
CA TYR A 87 -4.34 -8.09 6.62
C TYR A 87 -4.38 -7.87 5.12
N PHE A 88 -3.39 -7.14 4.59
CA PHE A 88 -3.33 -6.88 3.16
C PHE A 88 -1.89 -6.75 2.69
N ARG A 89 -1.69 -6.83 1.37
CA ARG A 89 -0.41 -6.61 0.73
C ARG A 89 -0.61 -5.88 -0.60
N VAL A 90 0.43 -5.18 -1.04
CA VAL A 90 0.44 -4.55 -2.36
C VAL A 90 0.84 -5.59 -3.41
N VAL A 91 0.00 -5.77 -4.41
CA VAL A 91 0.24 -6.69 -5.55
C VAL A 91 0.84 -5.92 -6.72
N SER A 92 0.37 -4.70 -6.96
CA SER A 92 0.90 -3.81 -7.98
C SER A 92 1.43 -2.54 -7.34
N PRO A 93 2.76 -2.38 -7.18
CA PRO A 93 3.34 -1.17 -6.59
C PRO A 93 2.99 0.10 -7.35
N GLU A 94 2.90 0.01 -8.67
CA GLU A 94 2.49 1.11 -9.53
C GLU A 94 1.08 1.59 -9.19
N GLY A 95 0.11 0.66 -9.09
CA GLY A 95 -1.26 0.99 -8.75
C GLY A 95 -1.40 1.64 -7.38
N ALA A 96 -0.63 1.17 -6.39
CA ALA A 96 -0.67 1.71 -5.04
C ALA A 96 -0.18 3.16 -4.96
N ILE A 97 0.77 3.55 -5.80
CA ILE A 97 1.38 4.89 -5.77
C ILE A 97 0.67 5.86 -6.74
N ILE A 98 0.31 5.39 -7.94
CA ILE A 98 -0.25 6.25 -8.99
C ILE A 98 -1.75 6.45 -8.84
N SER A 99 -2.49 5.39 -8.55
CA SER A 99 -3.96 5.42 -8.50
C SER A 99 -4.51 6.05 -7.23
N VAL A 100 -3.75 6.06 -6.14
CA VAL A 100 -4.18 6.53 -4.83
C VAL A 100 -3.05 7.33 -4.18
N GLU A 101 -3.36 8.48 -3.61
CA GLU A 101 -2.38 9.31 -2.91
C GLU A 101 -1.83 8.61 -1.67
N ASP A 102 -2.71 7.98 -0.88
CA ASP A 102 -2.35 7.20 0.31
C ASP A 102 -3.21 5.94 0.35
N TYR A 103 -2.65 4.82 -0.13
CA TYR A 103 -3.40 3.56 -0.20
C TYR A 103 -3.74 3.00 1.18
N TYR A 104 -2.92 3.25 2.20
CA TYR A 104 -3.17 2.81 3.57
C TYR A 104 -4.41 3.52 4.14
N TYR A 105 -4.43 4.83 4.05
CA TYR A 105 -5.56 5.64 4.52
C TYR A 105 -6.85 5.32 3.76
N ALA A 106 -6.77 5.24 2.44
CA ALA A 106 -7.92 4.92 1.60
C ALA A 106 -8.48 3.52 1.91
N THR A 107 -7.61 2.53 2.11
CA THR A 107 -8.02 1.17 2.50
C THR A 107 -8.69 1.19 3.87
N SER A 108 -8.16 1.94 4.82
CA SER A 108 -8.76 2.10 6.15
C SER A 108 -10.17 2.69 6.07
N GLN A 109 -10.37 3.73 5.27
CA GLN A 109 -11.69 4.35 5.08
C GLN A 109 -12.69 3.39 4.43
N ILE A 110 -12.27 2.64 3.43
CA ILE A 110 -13.12 1.62 2.80
C ILE A 110 -13.47 0.53 3.80
N ALA A 111 -12.51 0.07 4.59
CA ALA A 111 -12.73 -0.96 5.60
C ALA A 111 -13.75 -0.51 6.64
N GLN A 112 -13.63 0.72 7.15
CA GLN A 112 -14.57 1.29 8.12
C GLN A 112 -15.97 1.40 7.55
N THR A 113 -16.10 1.95 6.35
CA THR A 113 -17.39 2.13 5.68
C THR A 113 -18.06 0.79 5.38
N THR A 114 -17.30 -0.18 4.86
CA THR A 114 -17.79 -1.51 4.52
C THR A 114 -18.22 -2.28 5.78
N LEU A 115 -17.41 -2.21 6.83
CA LEU A 115 -17.72 -2.84 8.12
C LEU A 115 -19.04 -2.32 8.66
N ARG A 116 -19.20 -1.01 8.69
CA ARG A 116 -20.44 -0.37 9.17
C ARG A 116 -21.65 -0.77 8.34
N SER A 117 -21.52 -0.78 7.02
CA SER A 117 -22.59 -1.13 6.09
C SER A 117 -23.03 -2.59 6.25
N ILE A 118 -22.08 -3.52 6.25
CA ILE A 118 -22.39 -4.96 6.34
C ILE A 118 -22.97 -5.32 7.71
N ILE A 119 -22.39 -4.80 8.78
CA ILE A 119 -22.90 -5.07 10.13
C ILE A 119 -24.31 -4.51 10.30
N GLY A 120 -24.59 -3.32 9.73
CA GLY A 120 -25.91 -2.70 9.77
C GLY A 120 -27.00 -3.46 9.02
N GLU A 121 -26.64 -4.34 8.09
CA GLU A 121 -27.57 -5.17 7.32
C GLU A 121 -27.95 -6.48 8.01
N HIS A 122 -27.27 -6.83 9.10
CA HIS A 122 -27.45 -8.11 9.80
C HIS A 122 -28.02 -7.91 11.20
N GLU A 123 -28.70 -8.93 11.70
CA GLU A 123 -29.15 -8.99 13.09
C GLU A 123 -27.99 -9.37 14.01
N LEU A 124 -28.10 -8.99 15.30
CA LEU A 124 -27.02 -9.26 16.27
C LEU A 124 -26.71 -10.76 16.38
N ASP A 125 -27.72 -11.61 16.38
CA ASP A 125 -27.53 -13.07 16.44
C ASP A 125 -26.76 -13.61 15.23
N GLN A 126 -27.01 -13.07 14.03
CA GLN A 126 -26.29 -13.44 12.83
C GLN A 126 -24.81 -13.00 12.91
N ILE A 127 -24.57 -11.84 13.45
CA ILE A 127 -23.21 -11.32 13.62
C ILE A 127 -22.40 -12.20 14.57
N LEU A 128 -23.01 -12.65 15.65
CA LEU A 128 -22.35 -13.47 16.67
C LEU A 128 -22.20 -14.93 16.25
N SER A 129 -23.18 -15.49 15.52
CA SER A 129 -23.20 -16.92 15.16
C SER A 129 -22.56 -17.23 13.82
N ASP A 130 -22.52 -16.27 12.90
CA ASP A 130 -22.07 -16.48 11.52
C ASP A 130 -20.94 -15.51 11.11
N ARG A 131 -19.95 -15.39 11.98
CA ARG A 131 -18.80 -14.49 11.79
C ARG A 131 -18.01 -14.79 10.52
N GLU A 132 -17.85 -16.07 10.18
CA GLU A 132 -17.07 -16.48 9.00
C GLU A 132 -17.70 -15.98 7.71
N MET A 133 -19.04 -16.07 7.59
CA MET A 133 -19.74 -15.57 6.42
C MET A 133 -19.58 -14.06 6.28
N ILE A 134 -19.72 -13.33 7.39
CA ILE A 134 -19.56 -11.88 7.41
C ILE A 134 -18.12 -11.49 7.04
N ASN A 135 -17.13 -12.19 7.57
CA ASN A 135 -15.73 -11.95 7.24
C ASN A 135 -15.44 -12.17 5.77
N ARG A 136 -15.99 -13.23 5.16
CA ARG A 136 -15.83 -13.49 3.72
C ARG A 136 -16.48 -12.40 2.87
N THR A 137 -17.67 -11.96 3.25
CA THR A 137 -18.38 -10.88 2.54
C THR A 137 -17.60 -9.58 2.62
N LEU A 138 -17.07 -9.23 3.80
CA LEU A 138 -16.23 -8.05 4.00
C LEU A 138 -14.96 -8.11 3.14
N GLN A 139 -14.28 -9.23 3.17
CA GLN A 139 -13.05 -9.44 2.41
C GLN A 139 -13.30 -9.27 0.92
N LYS A 140 -14.36 -9.88 0.40
CA LYS A 140 -14.71 -9.79 -1.02
C LYS A 140 -14.97 -8.34 -1.45
N ILE A 141 -15.75 -7.60 -0.68
CA ILE A 141 -16.08 -6.20 -1.00
C ILE A 141 -14.83 -5.31 -0.92
N ILE A 142 -14.02 -5.48 0.10
CA ILE A 142 -12.78 -4.70 0.26
C ILE A 142 -11.81 -5.01 -0.86
N ASP A 143 -11.64 -6.28 -1.24
CA ASP A 143 -10.80 -6.69 -2.37
C ASP A 143 -11.25 -6.03 -3.67
N GLU A 144 -12.55 -6.06 -3.97
CA GLU A 144 -13.10 -5.46 -5.19
C GLU A 144 -12.84 -3.95 -5.26
N ARG A 145 -12.91 -3.26 -4.13
CA ARG A 145 -12.69 -1.82 -4.08
C ARG A 145 -11.23 -1.42 -4.09
N THR A 146 -10.35 -2.27 -3.60
CA THR A 146 -8.90 -1.99 -3.52
C THR A 146 -8.10 -2.55 -4.70
N ASP A 147 -8.67 -3.46 -5.51
CA ASP A 147 -8.01 -4.03 -6.69
C ASP A 147 -7.44 -2.96 -7.64
N PRO A 148 -8.16 -1.87 -7.98
CA PRO A 148 -7.62 -0.83 -8.84
C PRO A 148 -6.36 -0.16 -8.29
N TRP A 149 -6.14 -0.26 -6.98
CA TRP A 149 -4.97 0.32 -6.30
C TRP A 149 -3.82 -0.67 -6.14
N GLY A 150 -3.95 -1.88 -6.70
CA GLY A 150 -2.93 -2.90 -6.61
C GLY A 150 -2.74 -3.49 -5.23
N SER A 151 -3.76 -3.48 -4.38
CA SER A 151 -3.76 -4.01 -3.01
C SER A 151 -4.71 -5.21 -2.89
N ARG A 152 -4.35 -6.17 -2.09
CA ARG A 152 -5.18 -7.36 -1.79
C ARG A 152 -5.09 -7.76 -0.32
#